data_b780bd97570613be007fe95ddab1eaa3
#
_entry.id   b780bd97570613be007fe95ddab1eaa3
#
_cell.length_a   1.000
_cell.length_b   1.000
_cell.length_c   1.000
_cell.angle_alpha   90.00
_cell.angle_beta   90.00
_cell.angle_gamma   90.00
#
_symmetry.space_group_name_H-M   'P 1'
#
loop_
_entity.id
_entity.type
_entity.pdbx_description
1 polymer ?
#
loop_
_entity_poly.entity_id
_entity_poly.type
_entity_poly.pdbx_seq_one_letter_code
_entity_poly.pdbx_strand_id
1 'polypeptide(L)'
;MNFFDNYDLAEPWWLLLLLGVPLLMLLGYRQGTRSWLVYPTLRVLGTLGLKPKDRPFHFAPLILPLMLIPAIFGLARPQETRSRTSSTASGIDIIIALDVSYSMSTTDFYESDNGMRRPQRRINAAKKIITEFIERRPDDRIGIVSFAARPYTVAPITLDHQILEFTLRDVALVSDRTEGGTAIGSAIVAAGDRLETLTRDSGKKDPKSKSKVIVLVTDGASNSGQLSPIEAAGLVADLDIKVYPVAIGTPQGRIRGMNTGQEFDTETLKEIAKITKGDFYRARDYVGLREAFKSIDDLEK
;
A
#
# COMPACT_ATOMS: atom_id res chain seq x y z
N MET A 1 26.28 16.38 -7.33
CA MET A 1 24.93 15.85 -7.62
C MET A 1 24.95 15.50 -9.10
N ASN A 2 25.23 14.23 -9.42
CA ASN A 2 25.41 13.78 -10.81
C ASN A 2 24.04 13.64 -11.46
N PHE A 3 23.78 14.48 -12.45
CA PHE A 3 22.51 14.55 -13.19
C PHE A 3 22.19 13.26 -13.97
N PHE A 4 23.17 12.38 -14.15
CA PHE A 4 23.07 11.15 -14.95
C PHE A 4 22.76 9.87 -14.16
N ASP A 5 22.79 9.89 -12.82
CA ASP A 5 22.61 8.69 -12.01
C ASP A 5 21.15 8.24 -11.89
N ASN A 6 20.20 9.05 -12.34
CA ASN A 6 18.76 8.78 -12.19
C ASN A 6 18.04 8.40 -13.51
N TYR A 7 18.77 8.28 -14.63
CA TYR A 7 18.16 7.97 -15.91
C TYR A 7 18.65 6.65 -16.45
N ASP A 8 17.75 5.67 -16.55
CA ASP A 8 17.98 4.44 -17.30
C ASP A 8 17.35 4.52 -18.67
N LEU A 9 17.98 3.89 -19.64
CA LEU A 9 17.47 3.79 -21.01
C LEU A 9 16.73 2.46 -21.14
N ALA A 10 15.44 2.51 -21.44
CA ALA A 10 14.64 1.29 -21.60
C ALA A 10 15.16 0.42 -22.76
N GLU A 11 15.62 1.04 -23.82
CA GLU A 11 16.11 0.35 -25.01
C GLU A 11 17.44 0.94 -25.53
N PRO A 12 18.58 0.63 -24.88
CA PRO A 12 19.87 1.20 -25.24
C PRO A 12 20.37 0.85 -26.64
N TRP A 13 19.82 -0.19 -27.26
CA TRP A 13 20.20 -0.65 -28.60
C TRP A 13 20.01 0.41 -29.68
N TRP A 14 19.02 1.30 -29.54
CA TRP A 14 18.78 2.38 -30.48
C TRP A 14 19.93 3.37 -30.55
N LEU A 15 20.78 3.47 -29.53
CA LEU A 15 21.97 4.31 -29.55
C LEU A 15 23.01 3.85 -30.57
N LEU A 16 22.99 2.58 -31.01
CA LEU A 16 23.88 2.09 -32.07
C LEU A 16 23.63 2.79 -33.41
N LEU A 17 22.41 3.31 -33.63
CA LEU A 17 22.10 4.10 -34.83
C LEU A 17 22.87 5.41 -34.88
N LEU A 18 23.38 5.92 -33.74
CA LEU A 18 24.25 7.12 -33.72
C LEU A 18 25.54 6.91 -34.51
N LEU A 19 26.02 5.65 -34.61
CA LEU A 19 27.20 5.34 -35.45
C LEU A 19 26.92 5.55 -36.95
N GLY A 20 25.66 5.47 -37.39
CA GLY A 20 25.25 5.75 -38.77
C GLY A 20 25.24 7.24 -39.12
N VAL A 21 25.09 8.11 -38.12
CA VAL A 21 25.01 9.58 -38.35
C VAL A 21 26.26 10.13 -39.02
N PRO A 22 27.51 9.89 -38.55
CA PRO A 22 28.71 10.36 -39.23
C PRO A 22 28.88 9.76 -40.64
N LEU A 23 28.46 8.52 -40.84
CA LEU A 23 28.47 7.89 -42.16
C LEU A 23 27.53 8.61 -43.12
N LEU A 24 26.33 8.95 -42.69
CA LEU A 24 25.36 9.74 -43.50
C LEU A 24 25.89 11.16 -43.78
N MET A 25 26.54 11.78 -42.80
CA MET A 25 27.20 13.09 -43.00
C MET A 25 28.30 13.01 -44.04
N LEU A 26 29.13 11.98 -44.04
CA LEU A 26 30.22 11.78 -44.99
C LEU A 26 29.71 11.53 -46.41
N LEU A 27 28.64 10.71 -46.52
CA LEU A 27 27.98 10.43 -47.80
C LEU A 27 27.31 11.68 -48.38
N GLY A 28 26.60 12.44 -47.53
CA GLY A 28 25.97 13.71 -47.92
C GLY A 28 26.99 14.77 -48.38
N TYR A 29 28.13 14.83 -47.72
CA TYR A 29 29.22 15.75 -48.09
C TYR A 29 29.89 15.37 -49.43
N ARG A 30 30.06 14.05 -49.70
CA ARG A 30 30.65 13.54 -50.96
C ARG A 30 29.74 13.71 -52.16
N GLN A 31 28.42 13.72 -52.02
CA GLN A 31 27.49 13.84 -53.14
C GLN A 31 27.34 15.24 -53.69
N GLY A 32 27.95 16.25 -53.08
CA GLY A 32 27.87 17.64 -53.51
C GLY A 32 26.41 18.15 -53.56
N THR A 33 26.25 19.44 -53.44
CA THR A 33 24.92 20.09 -53.49
C THR A 33 24.32 20.03 -54.89
N ARG A 34 23.87 18.83 -55.32
CA ARG A 34 22.96 18.75 -56.48
C ARG A 34 21.58 19.17 -55.96
N SER A 35 21.13 20.34 -56.35
CA SER A 35 19.79 20.85 -56.09
C SER A 35 18.73 19.87 -56.63
N TRP A 36 18.12 19.08 -55.78
CA TRP A 36 17.06 18.14 -56.17
C TRP A 36 15.69 18.84 -56.33
N LEU A 37 15.59 20.08 -55.90
CA LEU A 37 14.35 20.86 -56.00
C LEU A 37 14.46 21.83 -57.17
N VAL A 38 13.97 21.43 -58.33
CA VAL A 38 13.76 22.30 -59.46
C VAL A 38 12.44 23.07 -59.26
N TYR A 39 12.53 24.27 -58.71
CA TYR A 39 11.38 25.14 -58.67
C TYR A 39 11.10 25.70 -60.06
N PRO A 40 9.96 25.37 -60.71
CA PRO A 40 9.65 25.86 -62.05
C PRO A 40 9.51 27.39 -62.12
N THR A 41 9.21 28.03 -61.01
CA THR A 41 9.18 29.52 -60.88
C THR A 41 10.54 30.19 -61.00
N LEU A 42 11.67 29.50 -60.84
CA LEU A 42 13.00 30.08 -61.02
C LEU A 42 13.27 30.42 -62.49
N ARG A 43 12.64 29.73 -63.45
CA ARG A 43 12.71 30.11 -64.89
C ARG A 43 12.06 31.47 -65.17
N VAL A 44 10.97 31.77 -64.53
CA VAL A 44 10.24 33.06 -64.67
C VAL A 44 11.04 34.21 -64.05
N LEU A 45 11.75 33.99 -62.95
CA LEU A 45 12.67 34.98 -62.36
C LEU A 45 13.86 35.29 -63.25
N GLY A 46 14.38 34.30 -63.97
CA GLY A 46 15.41 34.49 -64.96
C GLY A 46 15.03 35.38 -66.11
N THR A 47 13.76 35.34 -66.58
CA THR A 47 13.24 36.24 -67.65
C THR A 47 13.05 37.68 -67.19
N LEU A 48 12.96 37.92 -65.87
CA LEU A 48 12.87 39.23 -65.23
C LEU A 48 14.26 39.86 -64.92
N GLY A 49 15.35 39.23 -65.36
CA GLY A 49 16.70 39.77 -65.18
C GLY A 49 17.25 39.59 -63.77
N LEU A 50 16.52 38.95 -62.86
CA LEU A 50 16.92 38.66 -61.50
C LEU A 50 17.74 37.37 -61.48
N LYS A 51 19.09 37.50 -61.41
CA LYS A 51 19.98 36.35 -61.21
C LYS A 51 19.92 35.93 -59.75
N PRO A 52 19.40 34.70 -59.41
CA PRO A 52 19.51 34.21 -58.04
C PRO A 52 20.96 34.19 -57.64
N LYS A 53 21.30 34.77 -56.52
CA LYS A 53 22.63 34.75 -55.97
C LYS A 53 22.91 33.33 -55.51
N ASP A 54 23.68 32.57 -56.30
CA ASP A 54 24.09 31.20 -55.97
C ASP A 54 24.99 31.23 -54.74
N ARG A 55 24.37 31.28 -53.56
CA ARG A 55 25.03 30.91 -52.31
C ARG A 55 24.67 29.48 -52.02
N PRO A 56 25.54 28.51 -52.30
CA PRO A 56 25.25 27.14 -51.94
C PRO A 56 25.10 27.08 -50.41
N PHE A 57 23.92 26.64 -49.95
CA PHE A 57 23.69 26.44 -48.55
C PHE A 57 24.43 25.18 -48.13
N HIS A 58 25.74 25.33 -47.84
CA HIS A 58 26.67 24.24 -47.54
C HIS A 58 26.27 23.40 -46.31
N PHE A 59 25.36 23.90 -45.49
CA PHE A 59 24.91 23.22 -44.27
C PHE A 59 23.66 22.36 -44.49
N ALA A 60 22.98 22.41 -45.66
CA ALA A 60 21.79 21.64 -45.93
C ALA A 60 21.98 20.11 -45.72
N PRO A 61 23.07 19.48 -46.17
CA PRO A 61 23.29 18.05 -45.96
C PRO A 61 23.62 17.67 -44.50
N LEU A 62 23.92 18.66 -43.65
CA LEU A 62 24.19 18.45 -42.22
C LEU A 62 22.91 18.50 -41.35
N ILE A 63 21.88 19.20 -41.81
CA ILE A 63 20.66 19.39 -41.02
C ILE A 63 19.91 18.06 -40.79
N LEU A 64 19.79 17.26 -41.86
CA LEU A 64 19.05 16.00 -41.80
C LEU A 64 19.69 14.99 -40.79
N PRO A 65 20.99 14.67 -40.86
CA PRO A 65 21.61 13.79 -39.86
C PRO A 65 21.65 14.38 -38.47
N LEU A 66 21.71 15.74 -38.34
CA LEU A 66 21.66 16.39 -37.04
C LEU A 66 20.28 16.20 -36.36
N MET A 67 19.19 16.22 -37.13
CA MET A 67 17.83 15.94 -36.63
C MET A 67 17.62 14.49 -36.20
N LEU A 68 18.43 13.54 -36.72
CA LEU A 68 18.36 12.16 -36.29
C LEU A 68 18.84 11.93 -34.85
N ILE A 69 19.74 12.77 -34.34
CA ILE A 69 20.28 12.61 -32.98
C ILE A 69 19.17 12.67 -31.92
N PRO A 70 18.34 13.73 -31.84
CA PRO A 70 17.26 13.78 -30.85
C PRO A 70 16.19 12.70 -31.11
N ALA A 71 15.97 12.32 -32.37
CA ALA A 71 15.03 11.24 -32.68
C ALA A 71 15.52 9.88 -32.14
N ILE A 72 16.80 9.56 -32.28
CA ILE A 72 17.42 8.35 -31.73
C ILE A 72 17.37 8.35 -30.22
N PHE A 73 17.65 9.52 -29.58
CA PHE A 73 17.51 9.67 -28.13
C PHE A 73 16.07 9.45 -27.68
N GLY A 74 15.08 9.94 -28.42
CA GLY A 74 13.67 9.70 -28.13
C GLY A 74 13.29 8.21 -28.23
N LEU A 75 13.85 7.49 -29.23
CA LEU A 75 13.65 6.04 -29.40
C LEU A 75 14.31 5.23 -28.27
N ALA A 76 15.42 5.68 -27.71
CA ALA A 76 16.09 5.04 -26.58
C ALA A 76 15.25 5.12 -25.28
N ARG A 77 14.15 5.91 -25.27
CA ARG A 77 13.17 6.04 -24.18
C ARG A 77 13.85 6.25 -22.82
N PRO A 78 14.48 7.41 -22.57
CA PRO A 78 15.01 7.70 -21.25
C PRO A 78 13.88 7.67 -20.21
N GLN A 79 14.04 6.85 -19.19
CA GLN A 79 13.11 6.71 -18.08
C GLN A 79 13.77 7.18 -16.80
N GLU A 80 13.06 7.96 -16.02
CA GLU A 80 13.47 8.29 -14.67
C GLU A 80 13.28 7.05 -13.80
N THR A 81 14.37 6.40 -13.46
CA THR A 81 14.35 5.27 -12.54
C THR A 81 14.18 5.84 -11.14
N ARG A 82 12.93 6.01 -10.70
CA ARG A 82 12.70 6.07 -9.27
C ARG A 82 13.03 4.69 -8.71
N SER A 83 14.27 4.46 -8.32
CA SER A 83 14.58 3.38 -7.43
C SER A 83 13.69 3.59 -6.20
N ARG A 84 12.54 2.92 -6.16
CA ARG A 84 11.94 2.63 -4.88
C ARG A 84 13.03 1.84 -4.16
N THR A 85 13.74 2.52 -3.30
CA THR A 85 14.51 1.85 -2.27
C THR A 85 13.46 0.99 -1.57
N SER A 86 13.35 -0.27 -1.98
CA SER A 86 12.73 -1.25 -1.14
C SER A 86 13.65 -1.27 0.08
N SER A 87 13.36 -0.42 1.06
CA SER A 87 13.95 -0.61 2.36
C SER A 87 13.57 -2.04 2.68
N THR A 88 14.56 -2.90 2.73
CA THR A 88 14.45 -4.23 3.29
C THR A 88 14.18 -3.98 4.75
N ALA A 89 12.94 -3.55 5.04
CA ALA A 89 12.48 -3.39 6.39
C ALA A 89 12.66 -4.76 7.03
N SER A 90 13.48 -4.80 8.06
CA SER A 90 13.71 -5.99 8.87
C SER A 90 12.47 -6.34 9.69
N GLY A 91 11.42 -5.56 9.57
CA GLY A 91 10.20 -5.64 10.34
C GLY A 91 9.28 -6.81 9.98
N ILE A 92 8.24 -6.98 10.77
CA ILE A 92 7.21 -8.00 10.60
C ILE A 92 6.04 -7.49 9.75
N ASP A 93 5.20 -8.42 9.30
CA ASP A 93 3.99 -8.09 8.55
C ASP A 93 2.77 -8.21 9.47
N ILE A 94 2.07 -7.10 9.68
CA ILE A 94 0.95 -7.01 10.62
C ILE A 94 -0.31 -6.63 9.88
N ILE A 95 -1.41 -7.34 10.15
CA ILE A 95 -2.76 -6.85 9.81
C ILE A 95 -3.55 -6.61 11.09
N ILE A 96 -4.12 -5.43 11.17
CA ILE A 96 -5.06 -5.07 12.22
C ILE A 96 -6.47 -5.30 11.69
N ALA A 97 -7.15 -6.33 12.23
CA ALA A 97 -8.56 -6.61 11.95
C ALA A 97 -9.41 -5.88 12.99
N LEU A 98 -10.04 -4.77 12.59
CA LEU A 98 -10.81 -3.89 13.46
C LEU A 98 -12.32 -4.11 13.29
N ASP A 99 -12.99 -4.47 14.38
CA ASP A 99 -14.43 -4.56 14.43
C ASP A 99 -15.07 -3.17 14.33
N VAL A 100 -15.98 -3.02 13.39
CA VAL A 100 -16.77 -1.79 13.17
C VAL A 100 -18.27 -2.04 13.34
N SER A 101 -18.65 -3.14 13.96
CA SER A 101 -20.04 -3.46 14.28
C SER A 101 -20.67 -2.42 15.22
N TYR A 102 -21.98 -2.42 15.30
CA TYR A 102 -22.73 -1.43 16.07
C TYR A 102 -22.36 -1.42 17.57
N SER A 103 -21.98 -2.57 18.15
CA SER A 103 -21.55 -2.71 19.53
C SER A 103 -20.35 -1.84 19.87
N MET A 104 -19.44 -1.59 18.91
CA MET A 104 -18.30 -0.69 19.05
C MET A 104 -18.68 0.80 19.21
N SER A 105 -19.97 1.14 19.05
CA SER A 105 -20.51 2.48 19.38
C SER A 105 -20.66 2.72 20.87
N THR A 106 -20.61 1.66 21.69
CA THR A 106 -20.79 1.72 23.15
C THR A 106 -19.77 2.64 23.79
N THR A 107 -20.23 3.49 24.72
CA THR A 107 -19.42 4.51 25.38
C THR A 107 -19.13 4.05 26.81
N ASP A 108 -18.28 3.05 26.96
CA ASP A 108 -17.88 2.46 28.25
C ASP A 108 -16.35 2.56 28.50
N PHE A 109 -15.61 3.19 27.60
CA PHE A 109 -14.20 3.52 27.77
C PHE A 109 -14.07 4.93 28.36
N TYR A 110 -13.14 5.08 29.32
CA TYR A 110 -12.89 6.35 29.95
C TYR A 110 -11.44 6.77 29.72
N GLU A 111 -11.27 7.92 29.10
CA GLU A 111 -9.97 8.58 28.99
C GLU A 111 -9.80 9.52 30.19
N SER A 112 -8.66 9.39 30.88
CA SER A 112 -8.30 10.31 31.97
C SER A 112 -7.47 11.43 31.38
N ASP A 113 -8.07 12.62 31.25
CA ASP A 113 -7.41 13.83 30.80
C ASP A 113 -7.49 14.85 31.94
N ASN A 114 -6.33 15.28 32.49
CA ASN A 114 -6.23 16.25 33.59
C ASN A 114 -7.13 15.96 34.79
N GLY A 115 -7.30 14.67 35.15
CA GLY A 115 -8.14 14.26 36.29
C GLY A 115 -9.64 14.17 35.97
N MET A 116 -10.07 14.53 34.75
CA MET A 116 -11.42 14.35 34.29
C MET A 116 -11.53 13.05 33.49
N ARG A 117 -12.49 12.19 33.84
CA ARG A 117 -12.83 11.01 33.07
C ARG A 117 -13.82 11.37 31.96
N ARG A 118 -13.35 11.38 30.71
CA ARG A 118 -14.19 11.61 29.53
C ARG A 118 -14.62 10.27 28.95
N PRO A 119 -15.94 10.01 28.81
CA PRO A 119 -16.43 8.79 28.20
C PRO A 119 -16.10 8.81 26.70
N GLN A 120 -15.56 7.70 26.19
CA GLN A 120 -15.20 7.48 24.78
C GLN A 120 -15.92 6.27 24.23
N ARG A 121 -16.25 6.29 22.94
CA ARG A 121 -16.73 5.11 22.23
C ARG A 121 -15.59 4.10 22.09
N ARG A 122 -15.91 2.80 22.15
CA ARG A 122 -14.92 1.72 21.96
C ARG A 122 -14.12 1.89 20.68
N ILE A 123 -14.80 2.20 19.56
CA ILE A 123 -14.13 2.45 18.26
C ILE A 123 -13.11 3.59 18.33
N ASN A 124 -13.41 4.67 19.01
CA ASN A 124 -12.50 5.81 19.14
C ASN A 124 -11.28 5.44 19.99
N ALA A 125 -11.49 4.72 21.09
CA ALA A 125 -10.41 4.21 21.93
C ALA A 125 -9.51 3.25 21.13
N ALA A 126 -10.10 2.33 20.36
CA ALA A 126 -9.37 1.41 19.49
C ALA A 126 -8.52 2.17 18.45
N LYS A 127 -9.12 3.09 17.71
CA LYS A 127 -8.41 3.90 16.71
C LYS A 127 -7.21 4.63 17.31
N LYS A 128 -7.39 5.28 18.45
CA LYS A 128 -6.31 6.02 19.10
C LYS A 128 -5.14 5.12 19.50
N ILE A 129 -5.42 3.96 20.09
CA ILE A 129 -4.37 3.00 20.48
C ILE A 129 -3.71 2.36 19.24
N ILE A 130 -4.47 2.08 18.19
CA ILE A 130 -3.92 1.58 16.92
C ILE A 130 -2.97 2.62 16.30
N THR A 131 -3.34 3.91 16.32
CA THR A 131 -2.42 4.99 15.86
C THR A 131 -1.14 5.00 16.68
N GLU A 132 -1.23 4.98 18.01
CA GLU A 132 -0.06 4.91 18.89
C GLU A 132 0.80 3.65 18.64
N PHE A 133 0.19 2.54 18.25
CA PHE A 133 0.88 1.30 17.89
C PHE A 133 1.63 1.44 16.56
N ILE A 134 0.98 2.00 15.54
CA ILE A 134 1.58 2.25 14.22
C ILE A 134 2.79 3.17 14.34
N GLU A 135 2.68 4.27 15.08
CA GLU A 135 3.76 5.25 15.29
C GLU A 135 5.03 4.64 15.92
N ARG A 136 4.88 3.60 16.75
CA ARG A 136 6.01 2.93 17.42
C ARG A 136 6.73 1.88 16.55
N ARG A 137 6.22 1.59 15.36
CA ARG A 137 6.71 0.51 14.50
C ARG A 137 7.11 0.98 13.10
N PRO A 138 8.08 1.91 12.98
CA PRO A 138 8.43 2.55 11.71
C PRO A 138 8.95 1.56 10.64
N ASP A 139 9.47 0.41 11.06
CA ASP A 139 10.09 -0.58 10.18
C ASP A 139 9.15 -1.74 9.81
N ASP A 140 7.96 -1.82 10.42
CA ASP A 140 6.99 -2.88 10.17
C ASP A 140 6.02 -2.49 9.07
N ARG A 141 5.62 -3.48 8.26
CA ARG A 141 4.56 -3.29 7.27
C ARG A 141 3.21 -3.57 7.94
N ILE A 142 2.33 -2.60 7.91
CA ILE A 142 1.03 -2.69 8.57
C ILE A 142 -0.09 -2.52 7.54
N GLY A 143 -1.15 -3.30 7.69
CA GLY A 143 -2.40 -3.16 6.93
C GLY A 143 -3.60 -3.14 7.86
N ILE A 144 -4.73 -2.65 7.37
CA ILE A 144 -5.96 -2.53 8.15
C ILE A 144 -7.11 -3.18 7.39
N VAL A 145 -7.80 -4.08 8.07
CA VAL A 145 -9.05 -4.71 7.63
C VAL A 145 -10.13 -4.33 8.63
N SER A 146 -11.19 -3.66 8.22
CA SER A 146 -12.38 -3.48 9.05
C SER A 146 -13.35 -4.63 8.81
N PHE A 147 -14.13 -5.00 9.81
CA PHE A 147 -15.15 -6.01 9.63
C PHE A 147 -16.38 -5.76 10.52
N ALA A 148 -17.50 -6.18 10.00
CA ALA A 148 -18.77 -6.34 10.72
C ALA A 148 -19.39 -7.66 10.23
N ALA A 149 -20.52 -7.68 9.56
CA ALA A 149 -21.05 -8.87 8.88
C ALA A 149 -20.14 -9.37 7.75
N ARG A 150 -19.30 -8.49 7.20
CA ARG A 150 -18.31 -8.79 6.13
C ARG A 150 -17.01 -8.02 6.38
N PRO A 151 -15.86 -8.60 5.98
CA PRO A 151 -14.58 -7.90 6.04
C PRO A 151 -14.38 -6.98 4.84
N TYR A 152 -13.75 -5.82 5.07
CA TYR A 152 -13.33 -4.84 4.06
C TYR A 152 -11.88 -4.43 4.28
N THR A 153 -11.08 -4.46 3.23
CA THR A 153 -9.72 -3.93 3.30
C THR A 153 -9.75 -2.41 3.29
N VAL A 154 -9.42 -1.81 4.42
CA VAL A 154 -9.37 -0.36 4.61
C VAL A 154 -8.07 0.20 4.07
N ALA A 155 -6.94 -0.43 4.40
CA ALA A 155 -5.64 -0.10 3.89
C ALA A 155 -4.84 -1.38 3.59
N PRO A 156 -4.19 -1.47 2.42
CA PRO A 156 -3.29 -2.58 2.11
C PRO A 156 -2.07 -2.52 3.02
N ILE A 157 -1.33 -3.62 3.09
CA ILE A 157 -0.10 -3.70 3.89
C ILE A 157 0.96 -2.77 3.27
N THR A 158 1.44 -1.81 4.05
CA THR A 158 2.37 -0.77 3.61
C THR A 158 3.32 -0.33 4.73
N LEU A 159 4.45 0.26 4.34
CA LEU A 159 5.34 1.02 5.24
C LEU A 159 4.93 2.50 5.34
N ASP A 160 3.99 2.94 4.53
CA ASP A 160 3.50 4.32 4.59
C ASP A 160 2.46 4.47 5.70
N HIS A 161 2.96 4.77 6.89
CA HIS A 161 2.13 4.90 8.09
C HIS A 161 1.24 6.14 8.04
N GLN A 162 1.59 7.18 7.29
CA GLN A 162 0.76 8.37 7.14
C GLN A 162 -0.56 8.03 6.43
N ILE A 163 -0.50 7.21 5.38
CA ILE A 163 -1.70 6.70 4.69
C ILE A 163 -2.54 5.85 5.64
N LEU A 164 -1.92 4.99 6.46
CA LEU A 164 -2.63 4.17 7.42
C LEU A 164 -3.40 5.01 8.45
N GLU A 165 -2.75 6.01 9.04
CA GLU A 165 -3.38 6.90 10.00
C GLU A 165 -4.52 7.70 9.39
N PHE A 166 -4.32 8.25 8.18
CA PHE A 166 -5.35 8.97 7.45
C PHE A 166 -6.57 8.07 7.22
N THR A 167 -6.35 6.88 6.69
CA THR A 167 -7.42 5.94 6.36
C THR A 167 -8.13 5.42 7.62
N LEU A 168 -7.38 5.19 8.72
CA LEU A 168 -7.94 4.76 10.00
C LEU A 168 -8.90 5.81 10.60
N ARG A 169 -8.59 7.11 10.44
CA ARG A 169 -9.48 8.20 10.88
C ARG A 169 -10.84 8.12 10.21
N ASP A 170 -10.87 7.78 8.92
CA ASP A 170 -12.09 7.75 8.11
C ASP A 170 -12.92 6.47 8.30
N VAL A 171 -12.39 5.43 8.98
CA VAL A 171 -13.16 4.24 9.32
C VAL A 171 -14.41 4.62 10.11
N ALA A 172 -15.57 4.30 9.58
CA ALA A 172 -16.85 4.55 10.25
C ALA A 172 -17.48 3.25 10.76
N LEU A 173 -18.33 3.37 11.78
CA LEU A 173 -19.18 2.27 12.22
C LEU A 173 -20.22 1.96 11.14
N VAL A 174 -20.57 0.69 11.02
CA VAL A 174 -21.66 0.26 10.15
C VAL A 174 -22.97 0.84 10.68
N SER A 175 -23.66 1.60 9.83
CA SER A 175 -24.92 2.30 10.19
C SER A 175 -26.14 1.42 9.94
N ASP A 176 -26.04 0.44 9.06
CA ASP A 176 -27.16 -0.42 8.67
C ASP A 176 -27.22 -1.64 9.58
N ARG A 177 -28.42 -1.88 10.16
CA ARG A 177 -28.67 -3.06 10.99
C ARG A 177 -28.57 -4.37 10.22
N THR A 178 -28.72 -4.36 8.91
CA THR A 178 -28.58 -5.55 8.06
C THR A 178 -27.11 -6.01 7.92
N GLU A 179 -26.16 -5.08 8.11
CA GLU A 179 -24.71 -5.35 8.11
C GLU A 179 -24.10 -5.34 9.52
N GLY A 180 -24.95 -5.27 10.55
CA GLY A 180 -24.53 -5.07 11.95
C GLY A 180 -23.96 -6.30 12.67
N GLY A 181 -23.82 -7.44 12.00
CA GLY A 181 -23.24 -8.65 12.56
C GLY A 181 -21.72 -8.58 12.73
N THR A 182 -21.14 -9.58 13.41
CA THR A 182 -19.69 -9.70 13.67
C THR A 182 -19.19 -11.02 13.10
N ALA A 183 -18.49 -10.97 11.95
CA ALA A 183 -17.99 -12.14 11.21
C ALA A 183 -16.48 -12.35 11.47
N ILE A 184 -16.13 -12.79 12.69
CA ILE A 184 -14.73 -12.97 13.11
C ILE A 184 -13.99 -13.95 12.21
N GLY A 185 -14.57 -15.11 11.88
CA GLY A 185 -13.95 -16.11 11.03
C GLY A 185 -13.60 -15.55 9.65
N SER A 186 -14.55 -14.85 9.02
CA SER A 186 -14.31 -14.19 7.72
C SER A 186 -13.24 -13.11 7.80
N ALA A 187 -13.16 -12.37 8.91
CA ALA A 187 -12.15 -11.34 9.13
C ALA A 187 -10.73 -11.94 9.23
N ILE A 188 -10.58 -13.05 9.97
CA ILE A 188 -9.31 -13.77 10.10
C ILE A 188 -8.83 -14.28 8.74
N VAL A 189 -9.72 -14.91 7.96
CA VAL A 189 -9.35 -15.42 6.63
C VAL A 189 -9.00 -14.29 5.68
N ALA A 190 -9.77 -13.20 5.66
CA ALA A 190 -9.46 -12.05 4.82
C ALA A 190 -8.12 -11.40 5.18
N ALA A 191 -7.80 -11.30 6.47
CA ALA A 191 -6.50 -10.82 6.93
C ALA A 191 -5.36 -11.77 6.51
N GLY A 192 -5.56 -13.08 6.69
CA GLY A 192 -4.60 -14.11 6.27
C GLY A 192 -4.31 -14.08 4.76
N ASP A 193 -5.35 -13.96 3.93
CA ASP A 193 -5.20 -13.85 2.47
C ASP A 193 -4.36 -12.63 2.06
N ARG A 194 -4.52 -11.50 2.74
CA ARG A 194 -3.70 -10.30 2.47
C ARG A 194 -2.22 -10.51 2.83
N LEU A 195 -1.94 -11.22 3.94
CA LEU A 195 -0.57 -11.57 4.32
C LEU A 195 0.06 -12.57 3.34
N GLU A 196 -0.72 -13.54 2.84
CA GLU A 196 -0.24 -14.54 1.90
C GLU A 196 0.01 -13.96 0.49
N THR A 197 -0.87 -13.08 0.01
CA THR A 197 -0.73 -12.44 -1.30
C THR A 197 0.58 -11.68 -1.42
N LEU A 198 1.02 -10.98 -0.37
CA LEU A 198 2.32 -10.32 -0.34
C LEU A 198 3.49 -11.28 -0.52
N THR A 199 3.41 -12.47 0.07
CA THR A 199 4.47 -13.48 -0.03
C THR A 199 4.58 -14.01 -1.45
N ARG A 200 3.45 -14.18 -2.15
CA ARG A 200 3.42 -14.63 -3.55
C ARG A 200 3.95 -13.58 -4.51
N ASP A 201 3.55 -12.33 -4.35
CA ASP A 201 3.97 -11.23 -5.24
C ASP A 201 5.46 -10.89 -5.11
N SER A 202 6.04 -11.14 -3.95
CA SER A 202 7.48 -10.91 -3.71
C SER A 202 8.40 -11.83 -4.52
N GLY A 203 7.89 -12.90 -5.15
CA GLY A 203 8.61 -13.80 -6.08
C GLY A 203 9.89 -14.46 -5.53
N LYS A 204 10.30 -14.10 -4.34
CA LYS A 204 11.43 -14.64 -3.59
C LYS A 204 10.88 -15.20 -2.29
N LYS A 205 11.07 -16.49 -2.06
CA LYS A 205 11.15 -17.01 -0.70
C LYS A 205 12.33 -16.27 -0.06
N ASP A 206 12.04 -15.15 0.60
CA ASP A 206 13.03 -14.46 1.41
C ASP A 206 13.46 -15.46 2.48
N PRO A 207 14.76 -15.83 2.56
CA PRO A 207 15.21 -16.87 3.48
C PRO A 207 15.04 -16.50 4.97
N LYS A 208 14.64 -15.26 5.25
CA LYS A 208 14.13 -14.81 6.55
C LYS A 208 12.62 -14.66 6.43
N SER A 209 11.88 -15.73 6.72
CA SER A 209 10.43 -15.70 6.93
C SER A 209 10.13 -14.63 7.97
N LYS A 210 9.62 -13.48 7.51
CA LYS A 210 9.13 -12.44 8.40
C LYS A 210 7.94 -12.99 9.18
N SER A 211 7.89 -12.75 10.47
CA SER A 211 6.72 -13.10 11.28
C SER A 211 5.48 -12.43 10.70
N LYS A 212 4.40 -13.17 10.58
CA LYS A 212 3.10 -12.70 10.08
C LYS A 212 2.12 -12.69 11.23
N VAL A 213 1.52 -11.54 11.47
CA VAL A 213 0.70 -11.30 12.65
C VAL A 213 -0.65 -10.69 12.28
N ILE A 214 -1.72 -11.21 12.89
CA ILE A 214 -3.05 -10.60 12.86
C ILE A 214 -3.39 -10.13 14.27
N VAL A 215 -3.65 -8.85 14.44
CA VAL A 215 -4.20 -8.27 15.67
C VAL A 215 -5.70 -8.12 15.48
N LEU A 216 -6.48 -8.99 16.12
CA LEU A 216 -7.95 -9.01 16.01
C LEU A 216 -8.56 -8.19 17.14
N VAL A 217 -9.16 -7.06 16.82
CA VAL A 217 -9.78 -6.13 17.79
C VAL A 217 -11.29 -6.23 17.66
N THR A 218 -11.97 -6.78 18.68
CA THR A 218 -13.43 -6.98 18.67
C THR A 218 -14.02 -6.79 20.06
N ASP A 219 -15.29 -6.47 20.13
CA ASP A 219 -16.05 -6.34 21.38
C ASP A 219 -17.19 -7.35 21.52
N GLY A 220 -17.30 -8.30 20.60
CA GLY A 220 -18.43 -9.21 20.55
C GLY A 220 -18.09 -10.67 20.23
N ALA A 221 -19.13 -11.50 20.32
CA ALA A 221 -19.12 -12.86 19.83
C ALA A 221 -19.36 -12.89 18.32
N SER A 222 -18.77 -13.88 17.63
CA SER A 222 -19.07 -14.12 16.22
C SER A 222 -20.51 -14.56 16.05
N ASN A 223 -21.30 -13.78 15.34
CA ASN A 223 -22.73 -14.06 15.09
C ASN A 223 -23.08 -14.01 13.60
N SER A 224 -22.09 -13.81 12.74
CA SER A 224 -22.22 -13.70 11.28
C SER A 224 -21.04 -14.36 10.59
N GLY A 225 -21.16 -14.54 9.27
CA GLY A 225 -20.11 -15.12 8.45
C GLY A 225 -20.38 -16.60 8.12
N GLN A 226 -19.71 -17.08 7.05
CA GLN A 226 -19.87 -18.45 6.56
C GLN A 226 -18.90 -19.45 7.22
N LEU A 227 -17.82 -18.93 7.80
CA LEU A 227 -16.76 -19.73 8.42
C LEU A 227 -16.74 -19.52 9.93
N SER A 228 -16.60 -20.61 10.68
CA SER A 228 -16.45 -20.49 12.13
C SER A 228 -15.09 -19.85 12.48
N PRO A 229 -14.99 -19.09 13.59
CA PRO A 229 -13.73 -18.50 14.00
C PRO A 229 -12.61 -19.52 14.25
N ILE A 230 -12.95 -20.71 14.73
CA ILE A 230 -12.01 -21.79 15.03
C ILE A 230 -11.47 -22.42 13.75
N GLU A 231 -12.33 -22.68 12.75
CA GLU A 231 -11.89 -23.15 11.43
C GLU A 231 -10.99 -22.13 10.74
N ALA A 232 -11.36 -20.85 10.82
CA ALA A 232 -10.55 -19.76 10.29
C ALA A 232 -9.16 -19.69 10.95
N ALA A 233 -9.11 -19.88 12.29
CA ALA A 233 -7.84 -19.93 13.03
C ALA A 233 -6.96 -21.11 12.58
N GLY A 234 -7.56 -22.28 12.32
CA GLY A 234 -6.83 -23.43 11.75
C GLY A 234 -6.19 -23.10 10.39
N LEU A 235 -6.97 -22.49 9.48
CA LEU A 235 -6.47 -22.13 8.14
C LEU A 235 -5.28 -21.15 8.19
N VAL A 236 -5.32 -20.14 9.07
CA VAL A 236 -4.22 -19.17 9.17
C VAL A 236 -3.04 -19.73 9.97
N ALA A 237 -3.26 -20.66 10.90
CA ALA A 237 -2.21 -21.38 11.59
C ALA A 237 -1.36 -22.24 10.63
N ASP A 238 -2.00 -22.89 9.64
CA ASP A 238 -1.33 -23.65 8.58
C ASP A 238 -0.41 -22.76 7.71
N LEU A 239 -0.68 -21.45 7.67
CA LEU A 239 0.13 -20.44 6.99
C LEU A 239 1.20 -19.81 7.90
N ASP A 240 1.40 -20.35 9.10
CA ASP A 240 2.31 -19.83 10.14
C ASP A 240 2.01 -18.36 10.52
N ILE A 241 0.73 -18.01 10.55
CA ILE A 241 0.23 -16.68 10.93
C ILE A 241 -0.26 -16.74 12.38
N LYS A 242 0.27 -15.87 13.23
CA LYS A 242 -0.16 -15.72 14.60
C LYS A 242 -1.35 -14.76 14.70
N VAL A 243 -2.33 -15.09 15.53
CA VAL A 243 -3.46 -14.20 15.80
C VAL A 243 -3.45 -13.78 17.27
N TYR A 244 -3.51 -12.49 17.52
CA TYR A 244 -3.63 -11.87 18.84
C TYR A 244 -5.02 -11.26 19.01
N PRO A 245 -5.98 -12.00 19.57
CA PRO A 245 -7.31 -11.47 19.85
C PRO A 245 -7.27 -10.50 21.02
N VAL A 246 -7.78 -9.28 20.79
CA VAL A 246 -7.94 -8.22 21.80
C VAL A 246 -9.42 -7.96 21.99
N ALA A 247 -9.99 -8.46 23.08
CA ALA A 247 -11.39 -8.22 23.45
C ALA A 247 -11.55 -6.85 24.13
N ILE A 248 -12.34 -5.96 23.53
CA ILE A 248 -12.58 -4.61 24.03
C ILE A 248 -13.93 -4.53 24.74
N GLY A 249 -13.93 -4.03 25.97
CA GLY A 249 -15.16 -3.72 26.71
C GLY A 249 -15.30 -4.41 28.07
N THR A 250 -16.30 -3.98 28.81
CA THR A 250 -16.62 -4.55 30.11
C THR A 250 -17.72 -5.60 29.98
N PRO A 251 -17.70 -6.70 30.79
CA PRO A 251 -18.77 -7.70 30.78
C PRO A 251 -20.13 -7.12 31.19
N GLN A 252 -20.12 -5.91 31.68
CA GLN A 252 -21.27 -5.18 32.19
C GLN A 252 -21.60 -3.96 31.30
N GLY A 253 -21.68 -4.17 29.99
CA GLY A 253 -22.41 -3.25 29.12
C GLY A 253 -23.91 -3.27 29.44
N ARG A 254 -24.28 -3.31 30.73
CA ARG A 254 -25.61 -3.09 31.23
C ARG A 254 -25.91 -1.61 31.08
N ILE A 255 -26.42 -1.21 29.94
CA ILE A 255 -27.40 -0.12 29.94
C ILE A 255 -28.49 -0.57 30.88
N ARG A 256 -28.64 0.12 32.00
CA ARG A 256 -29.59 -0.14 33.06
C ARG A 256 -30.98 -0.37 32.44
N GLY A 257 -31.42 -1.66 32.30
CA GLY A 257 -32.72 -2.01 31.77
C GLY A 257 -32.81 -2.83 30.49
N MET A 258 -31.73 -3.04 29.74
CA MET A 258 -31.70 -3.97 28.60
C MET A 258 -30.77 -5.13 28.89
N ASN A 259 -31.37 -6.30 29.05
CA ASN A 259 -30.65 -7.58 29.15
C ASN A 259 -30.20 -7.97 27.72
N THR A 260 -29.25 -7.25 27.13
CA THR A 260 -28.58 -7.69 25.93
C THR A 260 -27.54 -8.71 26.36
N GLY A 261 -27.96 -9.97 26.43
CA GLY A 261 -27.13 -11.11 26.78
C GLY A 261 -26.12 -11.48 25.70
N GLN A 262 -25.36 -10.52 25.19
CA GLN A 262 -24.14 -10.78 24.43
C GLN A 262 -23.00 -10.88 25.43
N GLU A 263 -22.85 -12.05 26.03
CA GLU A 263 -21.60 -12.46 26.67
C GLU A 263 -20.50 -12.44 25.61
N PHE A 264 -19.37 -11.80 25.97
CA PHE A 264 -18.14 -11.97 25.21
C PHE A 264 -17.84 -13.45 25.08
N ASP A 265 -17.75 -13.97 23.88
CA ASP A 265 -17.26 -15.32 23.64
C ASP A 265 -15.74 -15.37 23.82
N THR A 266 -15.32 -15.16 25.08
CA THR A 266 -13.88 -15.15 25.44
C THR A 266 -13.24 -16.51 25.25
N GLU A 267 -14.01 -17.59 25.30
CA GLU A 267 -13.50 -18.94 25.12
C GLU A 267 -13.07 -19.16 23.66
N THR A 268 -13.92 -18.79 22.71
CA THR A 268 -13.56 -18.84 21.28
C THR A 268 -12.32 -17.97 20.97
N LEU A 269 -12.21 -16.76 21.54
CA LEU A 269 -11.06 -15.91 21.33
C LEU A 269 -9.76 -16.48 21.92
N LYS A 270 -9.82 -17.12 23.09
CA LYS A 270 -8.69 -17.84 23.68
C LYS A 270 -8.28 -19.04 22.83
N GLU A 271 -9.28 -19.77 22.30
CA GLU A 271 -9.01 -20.93 21.47
C GLU A 271 -8.35 -20.53 20.14
N ILE A 272 -8.79 -19.42 19.51
CA ILE A 272 -8.10 -18.82 18.34
C ILE A 272 -6.64 -18.54 18.65
N ALA A 273 -6.37 -17.84 19.76
CA ALA A 273 -5.00 -17.53 20.18
C ALA A 273 -4.16 -18.81 20.36
N LYS A 274 -4.71 -19.83 21.04
CA LYS A 274 -4.03 -21.09 21.28
C LYS A 274 -3.72 -21.84 19.98
N ILE A 275 -4.65 -21.94 19.04
CA ILE A 275 -4.48 -22.62 17.75
C ILE A 275 -3.36 -21.93 16.93
N THR A 276 -3.35 -20.60 16.92
CA THR A 276 -2.42 -19.80 16.12
C THR A 276 -1.11 -19.46 16.84
N LYS A 277 -0.91 -19.97 18.05
CA LYS A 277 0.27 -19.68 18.91
C LYS A 277 0.44 -18.20 19.24
N GLY A 278 -0.67 -17.47 19.31
CA GLY A 278 -0.72 -16.10 19.81
C GLY A 278 -1.22 -16.05 21.25
N ASP A 279 -1.41 -14.85 21.78
CA ASP A 279 -1.92 -14.60 23.12
C ASP A 279 -3.24 -13.83 23.08
N PHE A 280 -4.14 -14.15 24.01
CA PHE A 280 -5.41 -13.46 24.15
C PHE A 280 -5.30 -12.31 25.17
N TYR A 281 -5.78 -11.13 24.79
CA TYR A 281 -5.83 -9.97 25.65
C TYR A 281 -7.25 -9.48 25.88
N ARG A 282 -7.47 -8.96 27.09
CA ARG A 282 -8.75 -8.35 27.44
C ARG A 282 -8.55 -6.93 27.93
N ALA A 283 -9.13 -5.98 27.20
CA ALA A 283 -9.07 -4.56 27.50
C ALA A 283 -10.43 -4.08 28.07
N ARG A 284 -10.48 -3.76 29.36
CA ARG A 284 -11.67 -3.22 30.04
C ARG A 284 -11.74 -1.70 29.98
N ASP A 285 -10.60 -1.07 29.78
CA ASP A 285 -10.41 0.37 29.74
C ASP A 285 -9.26 0.73 28.79
N TYR A 286 -9.00 2.01 28.68
CA TYR A 286 -7.96 2.55 27.81
C TYR A 286 -6.56 2.06 28.19
N VAL A 287 -6.29 1.92 29.50
CA VAL A 287 -4.98 1.47 29.99
C VAL A 287 -4.76 0.00 29.62
N GLY A 288 -5.75 -0.87 29.87
CA GLY A 288 -5.68 -2.29 29.51
C GLY A 288 -5.54 -2.51 28.00
N LEU A 289 -6.17 -1.66 27.18
CA LEU A 289 -6.01 -1.74 25.72
C LEU A 289 -4.58 -1.37 25.30
N ARG A 290 -4.03 -0.33 25.88
CA ARG A 290 -2.63 0.09 25.63
C ARG A 290 -1.63 -0.98 26.06
N GLU A 291 -1.85 -1.60 27.23
CA GLU A 291 -1.01 -2.70 27.73
C GLU A 291 -1.05 -3.93 26.83
N ALA A 292 -2.24 -4.30 26.31
CA ALA A 292 -2.40 -5.38 25.36
C ALA A 292 -1.54 -5.15 24.10
N PHE A 293 -1.65 -3.98 23.48
CA PHE A 293 -0.85 -3.64 22.30
C PHE A 293 0.65 -3.54 22.61
N LYS A 294 1.02 -3.08 23.81
CA LYS A 294 2.42 -3.07 24.24
C LYS A 294 2.97 -4.50 24.41
N SER A 295 2.19 -5.42 24.98
CA SER A 295 2.59 -6.82 25.12
C SER A 295 2.81 -7.49 23.75
N ILE A 296 1.93 -7.23 22.77
CA ILE A 296 2.11 -7.69 21.39
C ILE A 296 3.40 -7.09 20.79
N ASP A 297 3.68 -5.82 21.08
CA ASP A 297 4.90 -5.14 20.65
C ASP A 297 6.16 -5.83 21.19
N ASP A 298 6.15 -6.21 22.46
CA ASP A 298 7.30 -6.85 23.12
C ASP A 298 7.50 -8.32 22.69
N LEU A 299 6.45 -9.05 22.27
CA LEU A 299 6.51 -10.44 21.82
C LEU A 299 7.00 -10.61 20.38
N GLU A 300 6.77 -9.61 19.54
CA GLU A 300 7.00 -9.69 18.10
C GLU A 300 8.15 -8.76 17.62
N LYS A 301 9.03 -8.35 18.53
CA LYS A 301 10.26 -7.58 18.22
C LYS A 301 11.42 -8.47 17.81
#